data_0a15be1ab91ab2bb6db2609bb6c2dac3
#
_entry.id   0a15be1ab91ab2bb6db2609bb6c2dac3
#
_cell.length_a   1.000
_cell.length_b   1.000
_cell.length_c   1.000
_cell.angle_alpha   90.00
_cell.angle_beta   90.00
_cell.angle_gamma   90.00
#
_symmetry.space_group_name_H-M   'P 1'
#
loop_
_entity.id
_entity.type
_entity.pdbx_description
1 polymer ?
#
loop_
_entity_poly.entity_id
_entity_poly.type
_entity_poly.pdbx_seq_one_letter_code
_entity_poly.pdbx_strand_id
1 'polypeptide(L)' 'MNLLKRKEDVIRLIDEKGMLNEKLKTDILKATQLSEVEDLYRPYKEKRKTKATAAKEKD' A
#
# COMPACT_ATOMS: atom_id res chain seq x y z
N MET A 1 -4.64 6.98 13.22
CA MET A 1 -3.89 6.10 12.38
C MET A 1 -2.40 6.28 12.59
N ASN A 2 -1.66 5.22 12.61
CA ASN A 2 -0.25 5.29 12.89
C ASN A 2 0.56 5.18 11.61
N LEU A 3 1.45 6.13 11.35
CA LEU A 3 2.23 6.13 10.13
C LEU A 3 3.11 4.89 10.03
N LEU A 4 3.71 4.49 11.11
CA LEU A 4 4.57 3.33 11.09
C LEU A 4 3.78 2.09 10.73
N LYS A 5 2.59 1.96 11.27
CA LYS A 5 1.78 0.81 10.95
C LYS A 5 1.41 0.83 9.49
N ARG A 6 1.14 1.99 8.94
CA ARG A 6 0.79 2.06 7.53
C ARG A 6 1.98 1.67 6.67
N LYS A 7 3.19 2.07 7.06
CA LYS A 7 4.36 1.72 6.30
C LYS A 7 4.51 0.20 6.26
N GLU A 8 4.36 -0.43 7.39
CA GLU A 8 4.51 -1.86 7.46
C GLU A 8 3.42 -2.57 6.65
N ASP A 9 2.22 -2.04 6.70
CA ASP A 9 1.12 -2.62 5.96
C ASP A 9 1.38 -2.57 4.47
N VAL A 10 1.81 -1.43 3.97
CA VAL A 10 2.09 -1.26 2.55
C VAL A 10 3.23 -2.19 2.13
N ILE A 11 4.28 -2.27 2.95
CA ILE A 11 5.40 -3.12 2.63
C ILE A 11 4.93 -4.56 2.50
N ARG A 12 4.09 -5.00 3.44
CA ARG A 12 3.61 -6.34 3.40
C ARG A 12 2.73 -6.59 2.18
N LEU A 13 1.86 -5.67 1.87
CA LEU A 13 0.98 -5.84 0.72
C LEU A 13 1.76 -5.96 -0.58
N ILE A 14 2.80 -5.14 -0.75
CA ILE A 14 3.58 -5.21 -1.96
C ILE A 14 4.41 -6.49 -1.98
N ASP A 15 4.87 -6.91 -0.82
CA ASP A 15 5.64 -8.13 -0.74
C ASP A 15 4.79 -9.33 -1.13
N GLU A 16 3.54 -9.34 -0.75
CA GLU A 16 2.64 -10.42 -1.12
C GLU A 16 2.42 -10.48 -2.61
N LYS A 17 2.56 -9.37 -3.30
CA LYS A 17 2.39 -9.34 -4.73
C LYS A 17 3.68 -9.73 -5.43
N GLY A 18 4.74 -9.89 -4.66
CA GLY A 18 6.02 -10.25 -5.23
C GLY A 18 6.72 -9.10 -5.91
N MET A 19 6.32 -7.89 -5.59
CA MET A 19 6.91 -6.72 -6.24
C MET A 19 7.76 -5.89 -5.30
N LEU A 20 7.89 -6.30 -4.06
CA LEU A 20 8.68 -5.53 -3.11
C LEU A 20 10.16 -5.75 -3.33
N ASN A 21 10.95 -4.69 -3.24
CA ASN A 21 12.37 -4.84 -3.34
C ASN A 21 13.01 -3.97 -2.27
N GLU A 22 14.29 -4.08 -2.07
CA GLU A 22 14.95 -3.34 -1.06
C GLU A 22 14.83 -1.86 -1.22
N LYS A 23 14.94 -1.37 -2.41
CA LYS A 23 14.84 0.03 -2.67
C LYS A 23 13.45 0.54 -2.30
N LEU A 24 12.43 -0.14 -2.72
CA LEU A 24 11.08 0.27 -2.45
C LEU A 24 10.81 0.23 -0.95
N LYS A 25 11.28 -0.79 -0.28
CA LYS A 25 11.08 -0.91 1.14
C LYS A 25 11.75 0.27 1.84
N THR A 26 12.95 0.62 1.47
CA THR A 26 13.66 1.73 2.05
C THR A 26 12.91 3.03 1.80
N ASP A 27 12.41 3.22 0.59
CA ASP A 27 11.67 4.42 0.25
C ASP A 27 10.44 4.55 1.15
N ILE A 28 9.74 3.48 1.36
CA ILE A 28 8.56 3.51 2.21
C ILE A 28 8.95 3.83 3.66
N LEU A 29 10.01 3.23 4.12
CA LEU A 29 10.44 3.47 5.48
C LEU A 29 10.98 4.87 5.69
N LYS A 30 11.50 5.49 4.64
CA LYS A 30 12.00 6.83 4.74
C LYS A 30 10.91 7.86 4.63
N ALA A 31 9.73 7.48 4.22
CA ALA A 31 8.65 8.43 4.06
C ALA A 31 8.37 9.09 5.40
N THR A 32 8.15 10.36 5.39
CA THR A 32 7.88 11.10 6.60
C THR A 32 6.41 11.40 6.75
N GLN A 33 5.63 11.19 5.70
CA GLN A 33 4.22 11.47 5.76
C GLN A 33 3.42 10.36 5.17
N LEU A 34 2.19 10.23 5.57
CA LEU A 34 1.33 9.19 5.04
C LEU A 34 1.15 9.34 3.55
N SER A 35 1.06 10.56 3.07
CA SER A 35 0.88 10.79 1.65
C SER A 35 2.02 10.19 0.86
N GLU A 36 3.24 10.25 1.37
CA GLU A 36 4.38 9.70 0.66
C GLU A 36 4.27 8.19 0.58
N VAL A 37 3.83 7.56 1.66
CA VAL A 37 3.67 6.12 1.69
C VAL A 37 2.60 5.70 0.69
N GLU A 38 1.50 6.45 0.63
CA GLU A 38 0.43 6.13 -0.29
C GLU A 38 0.89 6.32 -1.72
N ASP A 39 1.67 7.35 -1.96
CA ASP A 39 2.16 7.64 -3.30
C ASP A 39 3.04 6.50 -3.79
N LEU A 40 3.89 5.96 -2.93
CA LEU A 40 4.75 4.87 -3.31
C LEU A 40 3.94 3.59 -3.55
N TYR A 41 2.85 3.43 -2.82
CA TYR A 41 2.02 2.25 -2.98
C TYR A 41 1.10 2.35 -4.19
N ARG A 42 0.83 3.56 -4.65
CA ARG A 42 -0.11 3.76 -5.74
C ARG A 42 0.05 2.82 -6.92
N PRO A 43 1.20 2.69 -7.52
CA PRO A 43 1.36 1.83 -8.67
C PRO A 43 1.20 0.34 -8.34
N TYR A 44 1.18 0.01 -7.06
CA TYR A 44 1.08 -1.39 -6.66
C TYR A 44 -0.31 -1.72 -6.11
N LYS A 45 -1.20 -0.73 -6.03
CA LYS A 45 -2.52 -0.99 -5.54
C LYS A 45 -3.28 -1.85 -6.50
N GLU A 46 -4.10 -2.70 -5.96
CA GLU A 46 -4.89 -3.52 -6.82
C GLU A 46 -5.95 -2.77 -7.45
N LYS A 47 -6.09 -2.77 -8.70
CA LYS A 47 -7.10 -2.08 -9.38
C LYS A 47 -8.13 -3.01 -9.84
N ARG A 48 -8.48 -3.99 -9.19
CA ARG A 48 -9.46 -4.91 -9.60
C ARG A 48 -10.81 -4.37 -9.80
N LYS A 49 -11.42 -4.68 -10.70
CA LYS A 49 -12.71 -4.23 -10.99
C LYS A 49 -13.75 -5.13 -10.55
N THR A 50 -13.90 -5.51 -9.45
CA THR A 50 -14.87 -6.42 -9.00
C THR A 50 -16.12 -5.77 -8.90
N LYS A 51 -16.89 -5.78 -9.71
CA LYS A 51 -18.12 -5.18 -9.68
C LYS A 51 -19.00 -5.57 -8.57
N ALA A 52 -19.25 -6.60 -8.40
CA ALA A 52 -20.17 -7.01 -7.44
C ALA A 52 -19.91 -6.56 -6.09
N THR A 53 -18.95 -6.84 -5.59
CA THR A 53 -18.73 -6.49 -4.33
C THR A 53 -18.67 -5.19 -3.99
N ALA A 54 -18.36 -4.49 -4.69
CA ALA A 54 -18.24 -3.18 -4.37
C ALA A 54 -19.24 -2.77 -3.46
N ALA A 55 -20.31 -2.95 -3.73
CA ALA A 55 -21.32 -2.51 -2.95
C ALA A 55 -21.11 -2.70 -1.56
N LYS A 56 -21.03 -3.34 -1.15
CA LYS A 56 -21.06 -3.52 0.10
C LYS A 56 -20.14 -3.10 0.87
N GLU A 57 -19.59 -2.75 0.94
CA GLU A 57 -18.72 -2.45 1.65
C GLU A 57 -18.55 -1.43 2.07
N LYS A 58 -19.01 -0.87 2.17
CA LYS A 58 -19.02 -0.10 2.55
C LYS A 58 -19.20 0.28 3.18
N ASP A 59 -19.31 0.32 3.46
CA ASP A 59 -19.59 0.69 4.07
C ASP A 59 -19.46 0.93 4.43
#